data_1c715591be97ecf876b6fa61e2daf3ff
#
_entry.id   1c715591be97ecf876b6fa61e2daf3ff
#
_cell.length_a   1.000
_cell.length_b   1.000
_cell.length_c   1.000
_cell.angle_alpha   90.00
_cell.angle_beta   90.00
_cell.angle_gamma   90.00
#
_symmetry.space_group_name_H-M   'P 1'
#
loop_
_entity.id
_entity.type
_entity.pdbx_description
1 polymer ?
#
loop_
_entity_poly.entity_id
_entity_poly.type
_entity_poly.pdbx_seq_one_letter_code
_entity_poly.pdbx_strand_id
1 'polypeptide(L)'
;MPSILGHNYVGGARSAAGNLILRSLDADSGEALPYAFVQATAAEVDAAARAAECAYPHYRQLSGARRAGFLEAIASRLDALGDDFVALVRRETALPAARIQGERTRTANQLRLFAEVLRRGDFHGARIDRGQPGRTPPRPDLRQWRIGLGPVAVFGASNFPLAFSTAGGDSAAALAAGCPVVVKAHGGHMATAECVADAILQAAADSGMPAGVFNMVYGSGVGEALVRHPAIRAVGFTGSLKGGRALCDLAAARPQPIPVFAEMSSINPLVVLPEALRRRGRQVAEELAASVTLGCGQFCTKPGLVLGLRSPGFDAFVAALGEALAARPAQSMLNAGTLRSYVEGLQRLERHPGIRRLAGAPQEGRQAHPQLFKADVGLLLEGDELLQDEVFGPATVVVEAADEEQLARALDNLHGQLTATLIGEADDLAAFAGLVPLLERKAGRLLFNGYPTGVEVCDAMVHGGPYPATSDARGTSVGTLAIERFLRPLCYQDYPDSLLPDALKNANPLGLLRLVDGRSTREALD
;
A
#
# COMPACT_ATOMS: atom_id res chain seq x y z
N MET A 1 -13.03 -10.37 -23.88
CA MET A 1 -11.80 -10.35 -23.06
C MET A 1 -10.58 -10.46 -23.96
N PRO A 2 -9.42 -9.83 -23.65
CA PRO A 2 -8.16 -10.21 -24.27
C PRO A 2 -7.87 -11.69 -24.02
N SER A 3 -7.20 -12.37 -24.96
CA SER A 3 -6.81 -13.77 -24.79
C SER A 3 -5.70 -13.85 -23.72
N ILE A 4 -5.92 -14.62 -22.66
CA ILE A 4 -4.91 -14.84 -21.62
C ILE A 4 -3.92 -15.89 -22.15
N LEU A 5 -2.67 -15.47 -22.37
CA LEU A 5 -1.59 -16.31 -22.89
C LEU A 5 -0.73 -16.93 -21.79
N GLY A 6 -0.69 -16.31 -20.60
CA GLY A 6 0.14 -16.72 -19.48
C GLY A 6 1.64 -16.49 -19.69
N HIS A 7 2.03 -15.61 -20.60
CA HIS A 7 3.42 -15.32 -20.94
C HIS A 7 3.93 -14.07 -20.19
N ASN A 8 5.20 -14.09 -19.79
CA ASN A 8 5.87 -12.93 -19.17
C ASN A 8 5.93 -11.74 -20.14
N TYR A 9 6.05 -10.53 -19.62
CA TYR A 9 6.20 -9.28 -20.36
C TYR A 9 7.64 -8.77 -20.21
N VAL A 10 8.40 -8.81 -21.28
CA VAL A 10 9.83 -8.49 -21.27
C VAL A 10 10.15 -7.55 -22.41
N GLY A 11 10.53 -6.30 -22.10
CA GLY A 11 10.99 -5.33 -23.11
C GLY A 11 9.95 -4.98 -24.17
N GLY A 12 8.66 -5.01 -23.83
CA GLY A 12 7.55 -4.77 -24.77
C GLY A 12 7.09 -6.00 -25.53
N ALA A 13 7.69 -7.17 -25.33
CA ALA A 13 7.33 -8.44 -25.97
C ALA A 13 6.82 -9.46 -24.95
N ARG A 14 6.21 -10.54 -25.44
CA ARG A 14 5.77 -11.70 -24.64
C ARG A 14 6.85 -12.79 -24.67
N SER A 15 7.12 -13.43 -23.53
CA SER A 15 8.12 -14.49 -23.35
C SER A 15 7.60 -15.62 -22.50
N ALA A 16 7.91 -16.86 -22.86
CA ALA A 16 7.47 -18.07 -22.18
C ALA A 16 8.56 -19.18 -22.28
N ALA A 17 9.77 -18.85 -21.84
CA ALA A 17 10.92 -19.74 -21.93
C ALA A 17 11.00 -20.77 -20.80
N GLY A 18 10.19 -20.61 -19.74
CA GLY A 18 10.19 -21.52 -18.59
C GLY A 18 9.39 -22.80 -18.83
N ASN A 19 9.66 -23.82 -18.01
CA ASN A 19 8.97 -25.12 -18.08
C ASN A 19 7.96 -25.32 -16.92
N LEU A 20 8.01 -24.49 -15.87
CA LEU A 20 7.09 -24.59 -14.75
C LEU A 20 5.80 -23.84 -15.08
N ILE A 21 4.69 -24.56 -15.03
CA ILE A 21 3.36 -24.02 -15.30
C ILE A 21 2.63 -23.75 -13.99
N LEU A 22 2.19 -22.51 -13.83
CA LEU A 22 1.34 -22.06 -12.74
C LEU A 22 -0.11 -22.01 -13.24
N ARG A 23 -1.07 -22.16 -12.33
CA ARG A 23 -2.48 -22.07 -12.67
C ARG A 23 -3.19 -21.09 -11.74
N SER A 24 -4.05 -20.26 -12.30
CA SER A 24 -5.04 -19.53 -11.53
C SER A 24 -6.06 -20.50 -10.95
N LEU A 25 -6.50 -20.22 -9.74
CA LEU A 25 -7.50 -21.00 -9.03
C LEU A 25 -8.76 -20.15 -8.82
N ASP A 26 -9.90 -20.80 -8.85
CA ASP A 26 -11.15 -20.24 -8.40
C ASP A 26 -11.13 -20.14 -6.87
N ALA A 27 -11.33 -18.95 -6.32
CA ALA A 27 -11.17 -18.71 -4.89
C ALA A 27 -12.25 -19.41 -4.05
N ASP A 28 -13.47 -19.55 -4.57
CA ASP A 28 -14.57 -20.20 -3.88
C ASP A 28 -14.42 -21.73 -3.88
N SER A 29 -14.21 -22.34 -5.05
CA SER A 29 -14.12 -23.80 -5.19
C SER A 29 -12.72 -24.35 -4.97
N GLY A 30 -11.67 -23.57 -5.26
CA GLY A 30 -10.27 -23.99 -5.29
C GLY A 30 -9.90 -24.81 -6.53
N GLU A 31 -10.81 -24.92 -7.51
CA GLU A 31 -10.56 -25.58 -8.77
C GLU A 31 -9.67 -24.74 -9.69
N ALA A 32 -8.90 -25.40 -10.55
CA ALA A 32 -8.08 -24.69 -11.51
C ALA A 32 -8.95 -24.00 -12.57
N LEU A 33 -8.69 -22.71 -12.80
CA LEU A 33 -9.21 -21.97 -13.93
C LEU A 33 -8.52 -22.41 -15.23
N PRO A 34 -9.14 -22.19 -16.40
CA PRO A 34 -8.57 -22.63 -17.69
C PRO A 34 -7.39 -21.76 -18.15
N TYR A 35 -6.65 -21.18 -17.20
CA TYR A 35 -5.52 -20.27 -17.48
C TYR A 35 -4.23 -20.86 -16.92
N ALA A 36 -3.22 -20.94 -17.78
CA ALA A 36 -1.89 -21.46 -17.45
C ALA A 36 -0.85 -20.37 -17.67
N PHE A 37 0.04 -20.19 -16.71
CA PHE A 37 1.06 -19.14 -16.72
C PHE A 37 2.44 -19.79 -16.65
N VAL A 38 3.37 -19.31 -17.48
CA VAL A 38 4.75 -19.83 -17.50
C VAL A 38 5.56 -19.05 -16.47
N GLN A 39 6.11 -19.77 -15.48
CA GLN A 39 7.04 -19.14 -14.52
C GLN A 39 8.27 -18.63 -15.26
N ALA A 40 8.65 -17.38 -14.99
CA ALA A 40 9.83 -16.78 -15.59
C ALA A 40 11.12 -17.54 -15.20
N THR A 41 11.99 -17.72 -16.17
CA THR A 41 13.37 -18.18 -15.96
C THR A 41 14.24 -17.04 -15.40
N ALA A 42 15.41 -17.39 -14.87
CA ALA A 42 16.39 -16.39 -14.45
C ALA A 42 16.82 -15.47 -15.62
N ALA A 43 16.89 -16.01 -16.84
CA ALA A 43 17.20 -15.25 -18.05
C ALA A 43 16.09 -14.25 -18.42
N GLU A 44 14.82 -14.60 -18.23
CA GLU A 44 13.69 -13.69 -18.47
C GLU A 44 13.63 -12.58 -17.39
N VAL A 45 13.95 -12.90 -16.14
CA VAL A 45 14.06 -11.89 -15.06
C VAL A 45 15.20 -10.92 -15.37
N ASP A 46 16.38 -11.41 -15.78
CA ASP A 46 17.52 -10.58 -16.20
C ASP A 46 17.12 -9.68 -17.40
N ALA A 47 16.49 -10.26 -18.42
CA ALA A 47 16.06 -9.51 -19.59
C ALA A 47 15.04 -8.42 -19.27
N ALA A 48 14.06 -8.69 -18.39
CA ALA A 48 13.07 -7.71 -17.94
C ALA A 48 13.72 -6.55 -17.17
N ALA A 49 14.64 -6.87 -16.25
CA ALA A 49 15.35 -5.85 -15.47
C ALA A 49 16.28 -4.99 -16.35
N ARG A 50 17.01 -5.59 -17.31
CA ARG A 50 17.83 -4.85 -18.30
C ARG A 50 16.98 -4.01 -19.24
N ALA A 51 15.83 -4.52 -19.70
CA ALA A 51 14.91 -3.73 -20.52
C ALA A 51 14.44 -2.47 -19.80
N ALA A 52 14.12 -2.59 -18.49
CA ALA A 52 13.77 -1.45 -17.65
C ALA A 52 14.97 -0.48 -17.50
N GLU A 53 16.19 -0.99 -17.30
CA GLU A 53 17.40 -0.17 -17.21
C GLU A 53 17.67 0.59 -18.51
N CYS A 54 17.53 -0.06 -19.66
CA CYS A 54 17.66 0.58 -20.98
C CYS A 54 16.57 1.63 -21.26
N ALA A 55 15.36 1.42 -20.77
CA ALA A 55 14.25 2.38 -20.93
C ALA A 55 14.43 3.63 -20.04
N TYR A 56 15.08 3.51 -18.89
CA TYR A 56 15.16 4.56 -17.88
C TYR A 56 15.76 5.89 -18.41
N PRO A 57 16.90 5.95 -19.10
CA PRO A 57 17.47 7.21 -19.60
C PRO A 57 16.51 7.98 -20.50
N HIS A 58 15.75 7.28 -21.34
CA HIS A 58 14.77 7.89 -22.24
C HIS A 58 13.49 8.29 -21.50
N TYR A 59 12.95 7.40 -20.66
CA TYR A 59 11.70 7.65 -19.96
C TYR A 59 11.80 8.79 -18.96
N ARG A 60 12.88 8.89 -18.19
CA ARG A 60 13.09 9.97 -17.22
C ARG A 60 13.20 11.37 -17.84
N GLN A 61 13.58 11.45 -19.13
CA GLN A 61 13.73 12.72 -19.85
C GLN A 61 12.41 13.22 -20.46
N LEU A 62 11.37 12.37 -20.49
CA LEU A 62 10.06 12.78 -20.95
C LEU A 62 9.50 13.88 -20.05
N SER A 63 8.88 14.88 -20.64
CA SER A 63 8.21 15.94 -19.89
C SER A 63 7.12 15.38 -18.97
N GLY A 64 6.79 16.11 -17.90
CA GLY A 64 5.67 15.77 -17.02
C GLY A 64 4.37 15.56 -17.81
N ALA A 65 4.11 16.41 -18.81
CA ALA A 65 2.93 16.28 -19.67
C ALA A 65 2.89 14.96 -20.49
N ARG A 66 4.04 14.51 -21.02
CA ARG A 66 4.12 13.23 -21.74
C ARG A 66 3.86 12.04 -20.83
N ARG A 67 4.46 12.02 -19.63
CA ARG A 67 4.21 10.99 -18.61
C ARG A 67 2.78 11.03 -18.10
N ALA A 68 2.21 12.23 -17.90
CA ALA A 68 0.80 12.39 -17.52
C ALA A 68 -0.15 11.77 -18.54
N GLY A 69 0.06 12.06 -19.84
CA GLY A 69 -0.74 11.45 -20.91
C GLY A 69 -0.65 9.92 -20.93
N PHE A 70 0.52 9.35 -20.64
CA PHE A 70 0.66 7.90 -20.53
C PHE A 70 -0.15 7.32 -19.36
N LEU A 71 -0.10 7.94 -18.17
CA LEU A 71 -0.90 7.50 -17.02
C LEU A 71 -2.42 7.60 -17.28
N GLU A 72 -2.86 8.65 -17.96
CA GLU A 72 -4.27 8.81 -18.38
C GLU A 72 -4.68 7.78 -19.43
N ALA A 73 -3.78 7.42 -20.34
CA ALA A 73 -4.03 6.36 -21.32
C ALA A 73 -4.21 4.99 -20.62
N ILE A 74 -3.39 4.68 -19.60
CA ILE A 74 -3.58 3.48 -18.76
C ILE A 74 -4.94 3.54 -18.07
N ALA A 75 -5.28 4.65 -17.41
CA ALA A 75 -6.54 4.81 -16.70
C ALA A 75 -7.75 4.59 -17.62
N SER A 76 -7.73 5.17 -18.83
CA SER A 76 -8.80 5.01 -19.80
C SER A 76 -8.98 3.57 -20.29
N ARG A 77 -7.87 2.84 -20.45
CA ARG A 77 -7.92 1.41 -20.80
C ARG A 77 -8.41 0.54 -19.67
N LEU A 78 -8.10 0.87 -18.41
CA LEU A 78 -8.68 0.19 -17.24
C LEU A 78 -10.18 0.40 -17.14
N ASP A 79 -10.66 1.63 -17.37
CA ASP A 79 -12.11 1.92 -17.38
C ASP A 79 -12.85 1.15 -18.48
N ALA A 80 -12.18 0.88 -19.61
CA ALA A 80 -12.75 0.13 -20.72
C ALA A 80 -12.83 -1.39 -20.48
N LEU A 81 -12.23 -1.92 -19.40
CA LEU A 81 -12.35 -3.33 -19.04
C LEU A 81 -13.80 -3.61 -18.58
N GLY A 82 -14.52 -4.44 -19.35
CA GLY A 82 -15.95 -4.70 -19.18
C GLY A 82 -16.28 -5.74 -18.11
N ASP A 83 -17.53 -6.21 -18.14
CA ASP A 83 -18.07 -7.15 -17.14
C ASP A 83 -17.38 -8.52 -17.13
N ASP A 84 -16.91 -8.99 -18.27
CA ASP A 84 -16.10 -10.22 -18.36
C ASP A 84 -14.83 -10.15 -17.51
N PHE A 85 -14.18 -8.97 -17.48
CA PHE A 85 -13.02 -8.74 -16.62
C PHE A 85 -13.43 -8.78 -15.13
N VAL A 86 -14.54 -8.13 -14.79
CA VAL A 86 -15.08 -8.16 -13.40
C VAL A 86 -15.39 -9.60 -12.98
N ALA A 87 -15.99 -10.40 -13.87
CA ALA A 87 -16.29 -11.81 -13.62
C ALA A 87 -15.00 -12.64 -13.42
N LEU A 88 -13.95 -12.36 -14.19
CA LEU A 88 -12.64 -13.01 -14.04
C LEU A 88 -12.01 -12.71 -12.67
N VAL A 89 -11.93 -11.42 -12.31
CA VAL A 89 -11.37 -10.99 -11.00
C VAL A 89 -12.13 -11.63 -9.86
N ARG A 90 -13.47 -11.67 -9.96
CA ARG A 90 -14.32 -12.31 -8.95
C ARG A 90 -13.97 -13.79 -8.78
N ARG A 91 -13.74 -14.52 -9.86
CA ARG A 91 -13.35 -15.94 -9.79
C ARG A 91 -11.99 -16.13 -9.10
N GLU A 92 -11.01 -15.29 -9.41
CA GLU A 92 -9.67 -15.39 -8.81
C GLU A 92 -9.62 -14.96 -7.34
N THR A 93 -10.60 -14.14 -6.86
CA THR A 93 -10.50 -13.46 -5.55
C THR A 93 -11.69 -13.63 -4.61
N ALA A 94 -12.81 -14.18 -5.09
CA ALA A 94 -14.12 -14.20 -4.40
C ALA A 94 -14.64 -12.80 -4.00
N LEU A 95 -14.04 -11.71 -4.48
CA LEU A 95 -14.50 -10.35 -4.18
C LEU A 95 -15.83 -10.06 -4.89
N PRO A 96 -16.78 -9.35 -4.24
CA PRO A 96 -18.04 -8.96 -4.87
C PRO A 96 -17.81 -8.06 -6.09
N ALA A 97 -18.66 -8.20 -7.13
CA ALA A 97 -18.55 -7.43 -8.36
C ALA A 97 -18.52 -5.90 -8.13
N ALA A 98 -19.38 -5.39 -7.26
CA ALA A 98 -19.42 -3.96 -6.91
C ALA A 98 -18.08 -3.49 -6.28
N ARG A 99 -17.45 -4.34 -5.46
CA ARG A 99 -16.12 -4.07 -4.88
C ARG A 99 -15.05 -3.98 -5.96
N ILE A 100 -15.07 -4.88 -6.94
CA ILE A 100 -14.11 -4.91 -8.06
C ILE A 100 -14.29 -3.68 -8.96
N GLN A 101 -15.54 -3.34 -9.29
CA GLN A 101 -15.87 -2.14 -10.06
C GLN A 101 -15.39 -0.86 -9.37
N GLY A 102 -15.65 -0.72 -8.06
CA GLY A 102 -15.16 0.39 -7.25
C GLY A 102 -13.64 0.45 -7.21
N GLU A 103 -12.96 -0.69 -7.08
CA GLU A 103 -11.51 -0.75 -7.08
C GLU A 103 -10.89 -0.39 -8.44
N ARG A 104 -11.51 -0.81 -9.55
CA ARG A 104 -11.12 -0.42 -10.90
C ARG A 104 -11.18 1.11 -11.07
N THR A 105 -12.30 1.71 -10.70
CA THR A 105 -12.48 3.17 -10.72
C THR A 105 -11.45 3.87 -9.85
N ARG A 106 -11.21 3.38 -8.65
CA ARG A 106 -10.20 3.91 -7.73
C ARG A 106 -8.79 3.85 -8.33
N THR A 107 -8.44 2.75 -8.98
CA THR A 107 -7.13 2.57 -9.63
C THR A 107 -6.95 3.54 -10.80
N ALA A 108 -7.96 3.69 -11.65
CA ALA A 108 -7.95 4.65 -12.75
C ALA A 108 -7.84 6.10 -12.22
N ASN A 109 -8.56 6.44 -11.16
CA ASN A 109 -8.51 7.78 -10.56
C ASN A 109 -7.15 8.06 -9.91
N GLN A 110 -6.49 7.07 -9.32
CA GLN A 110 -5.13 7.24 -8.80
C GLN A 110 -4.10 7.55 -9.90
N LEU A 111 -4.22 6.89 -11.06
CA LEU A 111 -3.38 7.20 -12.23
C LEU A 111 -3.62 8.65 -12.72
N ARG A 112 -4.89 9.09 -12.77
CA ARG A 112 -5.26 10.48 -13.13
C ARG A 112 -4.73 11.48 -12.10
N LEU A 113 -4.81 11.17 -10.80
CA LEU A 113 -4.24 12.02 -9.75
C LEU A 113 -2.73 12.21 -9.94
N PHE A 114 -1.99 11.14 -10.26
CA PHE A 114 -0.56 11.29 -10.57
C PHE A 114 -0.30 12.05 -11.88
N ALA A 115 -1.19 11.95 -12.86
CA ALA A 115 -1.10 12.78 -14.06
C ALA A 115 -1.25 14.29 -13.72
N GLU A 116 -2.15 14.63 -12.80
CA GLU A 116 -2.30 16.00 -12.29
C GLU A 116 -1.05 16.44 -11.50
N VAL A 117 -0.49 15.58 -10.64
CA VAL A 117 0.78 15.85 -9.93
C VAL A 117 1.90 16.18 -10.90
N LEU A 118 1.99 15.43 -12.00
CA LEU A 118 3.01 15.65 -13.04
C LEU A 118 2.83 17.00 -13.75
N ARG A 119 1.60 17.44 -14.02
CA ARG A 119 1.30 18.76 -14.60
C ARG A 119 1.53 19.88 -13.61
N ARG A 120 1.19 19.67 -12.36
CA ARG A 120 1.41 20.62 -11.27
C ARG A 120 2.91 20.85 -11.01
N GLY A 121 3.72 19.77 -11.09
CA GLY A 121 5.17 19.80 -11.04
C GLY A 121 5.78 20.07 -9.65
N ASP A 122 4.98 20.17 -8.61
CA ASP A 122 5.42 20.41 -7.23
C ASP A 122 6.31 19.28 -6.66
N PHE A 123 6.12 18.05 -7.15
CA PHE A 123 6.96 16.90 -6.79
C PHE A 123 8.45 17.10 -7.10
N HIS A 124 8.79 17.99 -8.04
CA HIS A 124 10.18 18.33 -8.33
C HIS A 124 10.90 18.95 -7.13
N GLY A 125 10.19 19.67 -6.27
CA GLY A 125 10.75 20.32 -5.10
C GLY A 125 11.90 21.28 -5.45
N ALA A 126 11.74 22.06 -6.54
CA ALA A 126 12.81 22.91 -7.10
C ALA A 126 13.24 23.99 -6.10
N ARG A 127 14.54 24.05 -5.82
CA ARG A 127 15.16 25.02 -4.91
C ARG A 127 16.37 25.65 -5.59
N ILE A 128 16.51 26.97 -5.47
CA ILE A 128 17.59 27.75 -6.06
C ILE A 128 18.15 28.70 -5.00
N ASP A 129 19.41 28.58 -4.72
CA ASP A 129 20.19 29.51 -3.92
C ASP A 129 21.22 30.16 -4.85
N ARG A 130 21.00 31.43 -5.23
CA ARG A 130 21.86 32.17 -6.15
C ARG A 130 23.26 32.41 -5.56
N GLY A 131 24.25 32.44 -6.42
CA GLY A 131 25.63 32.74 -6.04
C GLY A 131 25.77 34.07 -5.32
N GLN A 132 26.62 34.12 -4.28
CA GLN A 132 26.94 35.33 -3.51
C GLN A 132 28.46 35.47 -3.41
N PRO A 133 29.13 35.98 -4.45
CA PRO A 133 30.61 36.08 -4.46
C PRO A 133 31.15 37.05 -3.40
N GLY A 134 30.35 38.03 -2.97
CA GLY A 134 30.72 38.99 -1.93
C GLY A 134 30.57 38.49 -0.49
N ARG A 135 30.00 37.32 -0.25
CA ARG A 135 29.89 36.73 1.10
C ARG A 135 31.23 36.09 1.53
N THR A 136 31.47 36.03 2.81
CA THR A 136 32.64 35.34 3.38
C THR A 136 32.18 34.13 4.21
N PRO A 137 32.52 32.88 3.85
CA PRO A 137 33.07 32.48 2.53
C PRO A 137 32.04 32.72 1.39
N PRO A 138 32.47 32.86 0.14
CA PRO A 138 31.57 32.99 -1.01
C PRO A 138 30.60 31.81 -1.12
N ARG A 139 29.35 32.08 -1.53
CA ARG A 139 28.37 31.01 -1.82
C ARG A 139 28.29 30.80 -3.33
N PRO A 140 28.46 29.57 -3.83
CA PRO A 140 28.22 29.24 -5.24
C PRO A 140 26.72 29.28 -5.58
N ASP A 141 26.37 29.27 -6.87
CA ASP A 141 24.98 29.03 -7.32
C ASP A 141 24.65 27.54 -7.12
N LEU A 142 23.57 27.27 -6.37
CA LEU A 142 23.15 25.92 -6.03
C LEU A 142 21.70 25.73 -6.44
N ARG A 143 21.42 24.69 -7.24
CA ARG A 143 20.07 24.39 -7.75
C ARG A 143 19.76 22.92 -7.53
N GLN A 144 18.69 22.65 -6.77
CA GLN A 144 18.27 21.30 -6.40
C GLN A 144 16.89 21.01 -6.98
N TRP A 145 16.74 19.77 -7.42
CA TRP A 145 15.44 19.18 -7.73
C TRP A 145 15.45 17.68 -7.42
N ARG A 146 14.31 17.01 -7.67
CA ARG A 146 14.19 15.56 -7.47
C ARG A 146 14.14 14.85 -8.80
N ILE A 147 14.81 13.69 -8.88
CA ILE A 147 14.84 12.80 -10.05
C ILE A 147 14.47 11.38 -9.65
N GLY A 148 13.95 10.58 -10.59
CA GLY A 148 13.64 9.18 -10.37
C GLY A 148 14.86 8.35 -9.96
N LEU A 149 14.65 7.35 -9.11
CA LEU A 149 15.69 6.44 -8.63
C LEU A 149 16.26 5.55 -9.74
N GLY A 150 15.44 5.11 -10.68
CA GLY A 150 15.74 4.10 -11.70
C GLY A 150 14.69 3.00 -11.74
N PRO A 151 14.96 1.83 -12.35
CA PRO A 151 14.00 0.73 -12.42
C PRO A 151 13.53 0.26 -11.04
N VAL A 152 12.21 0.07 -10.90
CA VAL A 152 11.55 -0.33 -9.65
C VAL A 152 10.97 -1.74 -9.80
N ALA A 153 11.28 -2.62 -8.87
CA ALA A 153 10.58 -3.90 -8.73
C ALA A 153 9.30 -3.68 -7.91
N VAL A 154 8.15 -4.14 -8.40
CA VAL A 154 6.84 -3.98 -7.75
C VAL A 154 6.26 -5.34 -7.41
N PHE A 155 5.85 -5.50 -6.14
CA PHE A 155 5.21 -6.70 -5.59
C PHE A 155 3.83 -6.35 -5.08
N GLY A 156 2.80 -6.75 -5.81
CA GLY A 156 1.42 -6.43 -5.47
C GLY A 156 0.83 -7.28 -4.33
N ALA A 157 -0.21 -6.74 -3.69
CA ALA A 157 -0.98 -7.40 -2.65
C ALA A 157 -2.05 -8.33 -3.21
N SER A 158 -2.48 -9.31 -2.39
CA SER A 158 -3.55 -10.23 -2.78
C SER A 158 -4.95 -9.62 -2.67
N ASN A 159 -5.18 -8.77 -1.68
CA ASN A 159 -6.49 -8.25 -1.26
C ASN A 159 -6.98 -7.03 -2.06
N PHE A 160 -6.10 -6.46 -2.87
CA PHE A 160 -6.41 -5.37 -3.80
C PHE A 160 -5.80 -5.68 -5.18
N PRO A 161 -6.45 -6.55 -5.96
CA PRO A 161 -5.91 -7.08 -7.22
C PRO A 161 -5.69 -6.01 -8.30
N LEU A 162 -6.24 -4.82 -8.13
CA LEU A 162 -6.09 -3.68 -9.02
C LEU A 162 -5.32 -2.53 -8.34
N ALA A 163 -5.83 -2.04 -7.21
CA ALA A 163 -5.36 -0.79 -6.59
C ALA A 163 -3.97 -0.90 -5.92
N PHE A 164 -3.54 -2.11 -5.54
CA PHE A 164 -2.23 -2.39 -4.96
C PHE A 164 -1.52 -3.56 -5.69
N SER A 165 -1.71 -3.65 -7.01
CA SER A 165 -1.10 -4.67 -7.85
C SER A 165 -0.53 -4.05 -9.13
N THR A 166 -0.71 -4.69 -10.30
CA THR A 166 -0.02 -4.41 -11.56
C THR A 166 -0.05 -2.93 -12.00
N ALA A 167 -1.21 -2.26 -11.95
CA ALA A 167 -1.35 -0.82 -12.22
C ALA A 167 -1.60 0.00 -10.93
N GLY A 168 -1.37 -0.60 -9.77
CA GLY A 168 -1.68 0.00 -8.47
C GLY A 168 -0.72 1.09 -8.06
N GLY A 169 -0.86 1.52 -6.78
CA GLY A 169 -0.18 2.68 -6.23
C GLY A 169 1.32 2.71 -6.46
N ASP A 170 2.03 1.60 -6.25
CA ASP A 170 3.48 1.55 -6.41
C ASP A 170 3.90 1.70 -7.88
N SER A 171 3.22 0.99 -8.81
CA SER A 171 3.48 1.12 -10.25
C SER A 171 3.15 2.52 -10.75
N ALA A 172 2.01 3.08 -10.36
CA ALA A 172 1.58 4.41 -10.76
C ALA A 172 2.54 5.50 -10.26
N ALA A 173 2.95 5.43 -8.98
CA ALA A 173 3.89 6.37 -8.38
C ALA A 173 5.30 6.26 -8.98
N ALA A 174 5.80 5.03 -9.23
CA ALA A 174 7.09 4.81 -9.87
C ALA A 174 7.11 5.34 -11.31
N LEU A 175 6.07 5.04 -12.11
CA LEU A 175 5.94 5.57 -13.47
C LEU A 175 5.83 7.11 -13.45
N ALA A 176 5.07 7.69 -12.54
CA ALA A 176 5.01 9.14 -12.36
C ALA A 176 6.39 9.73 -12.03
N ALA A 177 7.17 9.09 -11.17
CA ALA A 177 8.53 9.50 -10.82
C ALA A 177 9.53 9.40 -12.00
N GLY A 178 9.13 8.81 -13.13
CA GLY A 178 10.01 8.58 -14.29
C GLY A 178 10.83 7.30 -14.16
N CYS A 179 10.37 6.35 -13.37
CA CYS A 179 10.99 5.05 -13.13
C CYS A 179 10.26 3.95 -13.92
N PRO A 180 10.93 3.21 -14.83
CA PRO A 180 10.37 1.98 -15.39
C PRO A 180 10.11 0.95 -14.31
N VAL A 181 9.13 0.07 -14.54
CA VAL A 181 8.73 -0.93 -13.55
C VAL A 181 8.90 -2.36 -14.06
N VAL A 182 9.25 -3.26 -13.14
CA VAL A 182 9.20 -4.71 -13.33
C VAL A 182 8.27 -5.28 -12.26
N VAL A 183 7.07 -5.66 -12.65
CA VAL A 183 6.06 -6.18 -11.73
C VAL A 183 6.23 -7.68 -11.56
N LYS A 184 6.29 -8.15 -10.35
CA LYS A 184 6.10 -9.58 -10.04
C LYS A 184 4.61 -9.83 -9.81
N ALA A 185 3.93 -10.48 -10.75
CA ALA A 185 2.51 -10.77 -10.66
C ALA A 185 2.18 -11.59 -9.40
N HIS A 186 1.09 -11.23 -8.72
CA HIS A 186 0.65 -11.96 -7.54
C HIS A 186 0.01 -13.29 -7.93
N GLY A 187 0.43 -14.39 -7.29
CA GLY A 187 -0.04 -15.74 -7.63
C GLY A 187 -1.54 -15.98 -7.40
N GLY A 188 -2.20 -15.17 -6.61
CA GLY A 188 -3.64 -15.28 -6.33
C GLY A 188 -4.56 -14.70 -7.41
N HIS A 189 -4.02 -13.89 -8.36
CA HIS A 189 -4.83 -13.24 -9.40
C HIS A 189 -4.01 -12.94 -10.67
N MET A 190 -3.38 -13.99 -11.22
CA MET A 190 -2.48 -13.88 -12.37
C MET A 190 -3.20 -13.50 -13.67
N ALA A 191 -4.41 -13.99 -13.89
CA ALA A 191 -5.20 -13.64 -15.09
C ALA A 191 -5.67 -12.19 -15.03
N THR A 192 -6.06 -11.71 -13.87
CA THR A 192 -6.32 -10.28 -13.62
C THR A 192 -5.09 -9.43 -13.93
N ALA A 193 -3.91 -9.84 -13.44
CA ALA A 193 -2.65 -9.14 -13.68
C ALA A 193 -2.33 -9.08 -15.19
N GLU A 194 -2.58 -10.13 -15.96
CA GLU A 194 -2.37 -10.16 -17.41
C GLU A 194 -3.27 -9.16 -18.14
N CYS A 195 -4.56 -9.11 -17.83
CA CYS A 195 -5.48 -8.14 -18.45
C CYS A 195 -5.04 -6.68 -18.18
N VAL A 196 -4.58 -6.41 -16.96
CA VAL A 196 -4.07 -5.09 -16.58
C VAL A 196 -2.74 -4.78 -17.28
N ALA A 197 -1.84 -5.76 -17.36
CA ALA A 197 -0.56 -5.61 -18.06
C ALA A 197 -0.74 -5.33 -19.55
N ASP A 198 -1.69 -6.00 -20.22
CA ASP A 198 -2.04 -5.73 -21.61
C ASP A 198 -2.55 -4.28 -21.79
N ALA A 199 -3.38 -3.80 -20.88
CA ALA A 199 -3.85 -2.42 -20.88
C ALA A 199 -2.70 -1.42 -20.76
N ILE A 200 -1.72 -1.69 -19.87
CA ILE A 200 -0.52 -0.84 -19.69
C ILE A 200 0.35 -0.88 -20.96
N LEU A 201 0.60 -2.07 -21.52
CA LEU A 201 1.46 -2.22 -22.69
C LEU A 201 0.89 -1.53 -23.92
N GLN A 202 -0.42 -1.66 -24.14
CA GLN A 202 -1.13 -0.96 -25.21
C GLN A 202 -1.08 0.57 -25.02
N ALA A 203 -1.32 1.05 -23.77
CA ALA A 203 -1.19 2.47 -23.46
C ALA A 203 0.24 2.98 -23.70
N ALA A 204 1.26 2.19 -23.38
CA ALA A 204 2.66 2.51 -23.63
C ALA A 204 2.95 2.64 -25.13
N ALA A 205 2.44 1.72 -25.95
CA ALA A 205 2.58 1.77 -27.40
C ALA A 205 1.89 3.01 -28.00
N ASP A 206 0.64 3.28 -27.64
CA ASP A 206 -0.13 4.43 -28.12
C ASP A 206 0.49 5.78 -27.71
N SER A 207 1.10 5.82 -26.54
CA SER A 207 1.75 7.04 -26.01
C SER A 207 3.20 7.19 -26.46
N GLY A 208 3.74 6.24 -27.23
CA GLY A 208 5.14 6.26 -27.71
C GLY A 208 6.14 6.18 -26.56
N MET A 209 5.86 5.35 -25.54
CA MET A 209 6.78 5.12 -24.43
C MET A 209 7.91 4.16 -24.85
N PRO A 210 9.10 4.26 -24.26
CA PRO A 210 10.21 3.36 -24.59
C PRO A 210 9.88 1.91 -24.25
N ALA A 211 10.30 0.97 -25.09
CA ALA A 211 10.22 -0.44 -24.80
C ALA A 211 10.93 -0.73 -23.47
N GLY A 212 10.29 -1.54 -22.60
CA GLY A 212 10.80 -1.83 -21.25
C GLY A 212 10.37 -0.83 -20.17
N VAL A 213 9.58 0.21 -20.48
CA VAL A 213 8.98 1.07 -19.43
C VAL A 213 8.12 0.28 -18.46
N PHE A 214 7.49 -0.77 -18.95
CA PHE A 214 6.71 -1.74 -18.16
C PHE A 214 7.12 -3.16 -18.52
N ASN A 215 7.35 -3.97 -17.49
CA ASN A 215 7.62 -5.41 -17.59
C ASN A 215 6.84 -6.14 -16.50
N MET A 216 6.53 -7.42 -16.70
CA MET A 216 5.88 -8.26 -15.68
C MET A 216 6.34 -9.70 -15.79
N VAL A 217 6.63 -10.33 -14.65
CA VAL A 217 7.06 -11.73 -14.56
C VAL A 217 6.16 -12.53 -13.61
N TYR A 218 5.92 -13.80 -13.97
CA TYR A 218 5.19 -14.75 -13.15
C TYR A 218 6.15 -15.68 -12.41
N GLY A 219 5.78 -16.10 -11.20
CA GLY A 219 6.48 -17.12 -10.44
C GLY A 219 6.62 -16.83 -8.97
N SER A 220 6.79 -17.88 -8.17
CA SER A 220 7.00 -17.76 -6.72
C SER A 220 8.48 -17.48 -6.36
N GLY A 221 9.42 -18.11 -7.07
CA GLY A 221 10.86 -17.97 -6.80
C GLY A 221 11.56 -16.79 -7.48
N VAL A 222 10.88 -16.08 -8.38
CA VAL A 222 11.49 -14.99 -9.18
C VAL A 222 11.72 -13.70 -8.40
N GLY A 223 11.03 -13.52 -7.27
CA GLY A 223 11.08 -12.29 -6.49
C GLY A 223 12.47 -11.99 -5.92
N GLU A 224 13.16 -13.00 -5.39
CA GLU A 224 14.52 -12.87 -4.88
C GLU A 224 15.50 -12.46 -5.99
N ALA A 225 15.43 -13.14 -7.14
CA ALA A 225 16.27 -12.83 -8.30
C ALA A 225 16.07 -11.39 -8.76
N LEU A 226 14.81 -10.92 -8.78
CA LEU A 226 14.47 -9.55 -9.16
C LEU A 226 15.04 -8.52 -8.17
N VAL A 227 14.87 -8.72 -6.85
CA VAL A 227 15.42 -7.81 -5.84
C VAL A 227 16.93 -7.78 -5.86
N ARG A 228 17.59 -8.91 -6.08
CA ARG A 228 19.07 -8.99 -6.15
C ARG A 228 19.64 -8.42 -7.46
N HIS A 229 18.82 -8.21 -8.49
CA HIS A 229 19.29 -7.78 -9.80
C HIS A 229 19.92 -6.38 -9.76
N PRO A 230 21.14 -6.16 -10.31
CA PRO A 230 21.87 -4.89 -10.19
C PRO A 230 21.18 -3.70 -10.88
N ALA A 231 20.36 -3.94 -11.91
CA ALA A 231 19.60 -2.89 -12.60
C ALA A 231 18.45 -2.33 -11.74
N ILE A 232 17.92 -3.09 -10.78
CA ILE A 232 16.83 -2.63 -9.91
C ILE A 232 17.38 -1.63 -8.87
N ARG A 233 16.68 -0.51 -8.71
CA ARG A 233 17.09 0.63 -7.88
C ARG A 233 16.20 0.89 -6.67
N ALA A 234 15.00 0.33 -6.66
CA ALA A 234 14.09 0.36 -5.52
C ALA A 234 13.10 -0.79 -5.61
N VAL A 235 12.44 -1.08 -4.49
CA VAL A 235 11.35 -2.06 -4.40
C VAL A 235 10.12 -1.38 -3.81
N GLY A 236 8.95 -1.56 -4.43
CA GLY A 236 7.63 -1.30 -3.86
C GLY A 236 6.96 -2.62 -3.49
N PHE A 237 6.45 -2.72 -2.29
CA PHE A 237 5.83 -3.93 -1.77
C PHE A 237 4.61 -3.60 -0.90
N THR A 238 3.53 -4.36 -1.07
CA THR A 238 2.40 -4.38 -0.15
C THR A 238 2.07 -5.83 0.18
N GLY A 239 2.08 -6.19 1.48
CA GLY A 239 1.80 -7.56 1.90
C GLY A 239 2.15 -7.84 3.36
N SER A 240 2.44 -9.10 3.69
CA SER A 240 2.74 -9.51 5.06
C SER A 240 4.07 -8.96 5.59
N LEU A 241 4.17 -8.78 6.92
CA LEU A 241 5.42 -8.42 7.60
C LEU A 241 6.57 -9.36 7.23
N LYS A 242 6.33 -10.67 7.23
CA LYS A 242 7.33 -11.67 6.84
C LYS A 242 7.85 -11.47 5.41
N GLY A 243 6.95 -11.18 4.48
CA GLY A 243 7.31 -10.93 3.07
C GLY A 243 8.10 -9.63 2.90
N GLY A 244 7.63 -8.54 3.50
CA GLY A 244 8.31 -7.24 3.46
C GLY A 244 9.70 -7.29 4.09
N ARG A 245 9.82 -7.90 5.28
CA ARG A 245 11.11 -8.10 5.95
C ARG A 245 12.10 -8.87 5.09
N ALA A 246 11.67 -9.98 4.48
CA ALA A 246 12.54 -10.78 3.61
C ALA A 246 13.07 -9.96 2.43
N LEU A 247 12.24 -9.11 1.81
CA LEU A 247 12.69 -8.22 0.73
C LEU A 247 13.64 -7.12 1.23
N CYS A 248 13.39 -6.55 2.42
CA CYS A 248 14.29 -5.59 3.06
C CYS A 248 15.69 -6.21 3.30
N ASP A 249 15.74 -7.42 3.86
CA ASP A 249 16.97 -8.12 4.15
C ASP A 249 17.76 -8.47 2.88
N LEU A 250 17.06 -8.94 1.83
CA LEU A 250 17.65 -9.18 0.51
C LEU A 250 18.22 -7.90 -0.11
N ALA A 251 17.50 -6.79 -0.05
CA ALA A 251 17.92 -5.51 -0.60
C ALA A 251 19.12 -4.91 0.15
N ALA A 252 19.14 -5.04 1.48
CA ALA A 252 20.23 -4.59 2.33
C ALA A 252 21.51 -5.42 2.13
N ALA A 253 21.38 -6.72 1.85
CA ALA A 253 22.50 -7.64 1.62
C ALA A 253 23.18 -7.50 0.23
N ARG A 254 22.67 -6.64 -0.66
CA ARG A 254 23.26 -6.39 -1.97
C ARG A 254 24.61 -5.67 -1.84
N PRO A 255 25.57 -5.87 -2.78
CA PRO A 255 26.79 -5.06 -2.86
C PRO A 255 26.51 -3.55 -2.94
N GLN A 256 25.39 -3.17 -3.59
CA GLN A 256 24.83 -1.82 -3.60
C GLN A 256 23.41 -1.91 -3.03
N PRO A 257 23.20 -1.65 -1.73
CA PRO A 257 21.89 -1.66 -1.11
C PRO A 257 20.91 -0.70 -1.79
N ILE A 258 19.64 -1.09 -1.82
CA ILE A 258 18.54 -0.29 -2.39
C ILE A 258 17.42 -0.12 -1.38
N PRO A 259 16.63 0.98 -1.47
CA PRO A 259 15.47 1.15 -0.62
C PRO A 259 14.37 0.15 -0.98
N VAL A 260 13.67 -0.30 0.06
CA VAL A 260 12.45 -1.09 -0.03
C VAL A 260 11.34 -0.30 0.66
N PHE A 261 10.34 0.09 -0.09
CA PHE A 261 9.15 0.78 0.40
C PHE A 261 8.04 -0.26 0.58
N ALA A 262 8.04 -0.88 1.74
CA ALA A 262 7.10 -1.93 2.08
C ALA A 262 6.00 -1.40 3.02
N GLU A 263 4.74 -1.60 2.64
CA GLU A 263 3.58 -1.57 3.52
C GLU A 263 3.32 -3.00 3.98
N MET A 264 3.24 -3.19 5.29
CA MET A 264 3.23 -4.52 5.90
C MET A 264 2.03 -4.67 6.84
N SER A 265 2.22 -5.36 7.98
CA SER A 265 1.14 -5.70 8.90
C SER A 265 0.78 -4.57 9.86
N SER A 266 -0.51 -4.46 10.20
CA SER A 266 -1.03 -3.54 11.22
C SER A 266 -2.24 -4.14 11.92
N ILE A 267 -2.36 -3.94 13.23
CA ILE A 267 -3.53 -4.35 14.01
C ILE A 267 -4.56 -3.24 14.18
N ASN A 268 -4.21 -2.00 13.81
CA ASN A 268 -5.11 -0.84 13.74
C ASN A 268 -5.94 -0.65 15.03
N PRO A 269 -5.33 -0.27 16.14
CA PRO A 269 -6.01 -0.17 17.42
C PRO A 269 -7.15 0.84 17.37
N LEU A 270 -8.29 0.49 17.99
CA LEU A 270 -9.46 1.33 18.13
C LEU A 270 -9.78 1.46 19.63
N VAL A 271 -9.78 2.68 20.14
CA VAL A 271 -10.12 2.99 21.53
C VAL A 271 -11.55 3.50 21.59
N VAL A 272 -12.39 2.88 22.42
CA VAL A 272 -13.76 3.32 22.67
C VAL A 272 -13.83 3.99 24.04
N LEU A 273 -14.17 5.27 24.07
CA LEU A 273 -14.16 6.11 25.26
C LEU A 273 -15.51 6.08 26.00
N PRO A 274 -15.52 6.36 27.29
CA PRO A 274 -16.66 6.09 28.16
C PRO A 274 -17.96 6.80 27.77
N GLU A 275 -17.89 8.08 27.36
CA GLU A 275 -19.10 8.85 27.03
C GLU A 275 -19.74 8.38 25.72
N ALA A 276 -18.91 7.98 24.72
CA ALA A 276 -19.42 7.35 23.51
C ALA A 276 -20.10 6.01 23.82
N LEU A 277 -19.53 5.21 24.72
CA LEU A 277 -20.16 3.96 25.17
C LEU A 277 -21.51 4.20 25.82
N ARG A 278 -21.60 5.23 26.66
CA ARG A 278 -22.84 5.60 27.36
C ARG A 278 -23.96 6.03 26.39
N ARG A 279 -23.60 6.83 25.38
CA ARG A 279 -24.57 7.44 24.45
C ARG A 279 -24.98 6.51 23.31
N ARG A 280 -24.01 5.77 22.75
CA ARG A 280 -24.21 5.03 21.49
C ARG A 280 -23.43 3.72 21.42
N GLY A 281 -23.16 3.06 22.55
CA GLY A 281 -22.34 1.85 22.61
C GLY A 281 -22.82 0.73 21.68
N ARG A 282 -24.15 0.47 21.56
CA ARG A 282 -24.69 -0.53 20.63
C ARG A 282 -24.44 -0.14 19.17
N GLN A 283 -24.67 1.11 18.79
CA GLN A 283 -24.41 1.60 17.44
C GLN A 283 -22.92 1.42 17.07
N VAL A 284 -22.00 1.81 17.97
CA VAL A 284 -20.56 1.62 17.77
C VAL A 284 -20.21 0.15 17.58
N ALA A 285 -20.84 -0.76 18.33
CA ALA A 285 -20.62 -2.20 18.18
C ALA A 285 -21.06 -2.72 16.81
N GLU A 286 -22.22 -2.30 16.30
CA GLU A 286 -22.76 -2.68 15.00
C GLU A 286 -21.90 -2.16 13.84
N GLU A 287 -21.48 -0.89 13.91
CA GLU A 287 -20.58 -0.25 12.94
C GLU A 287 -19.20 -0.89 12.93
N LEU A 288 -18.64 -1.18 14.11
CA LEU A 288 -17.36 -1.88 14.23
C LEU A 288 -17.43 -3.30 13.67
N ALA A 289 -18.50 -4.05 13.94
CA ALA A 289 -18.71 -5.37 13.36
C ALA A 289 -18.75 -5.30 11.82
N ALA A 290 -19.39 -4.27 11.25
CA ALA A 290 -19.40 -4.04 9.80
C ALA A 290 -17.98 -3.78 9.26
N SER A 291 -17.18 -2.95 9.96
CA SER A 291 -15.80 -2.64 9.60
C SER A 291 -14.88 -3.88 9.69
N VAL A 292 -14.98 -4.66 10.76
CA VAL A 292 -14.18 -5.88 10.98
C VAL A 292 -14.48 -6.95 9.92
N THR A 293 -15.73 -7.04 9.44
CA THR A 293 -16.15 -8.09 8.49
C THR A 293 -16.16 -7.64 7.04
N LEU A 294 -15.89 -6.37 6.74
CA LEU A 294 -15.85 -5.85 5.38
C LEU A 294 -14.81 -6.61 4.55
N GLY A 295 -15.24 -7.16 3.39
CA GLY A 295 -14.36 -7.94 2.52
C GLY A 295 -13.72 -9.13 3.23
N CYS A 296 -14.47 -9.81 4.09
CA CYS A 296 -13.98 -10.90 4.92
C CYS A 296 -12.84 -10.48 5.88
N GLY A 297 -12.82 -9.22 6.34
CA GLY A 297 -11.77 -8.68 7.20
C GLY A 297 -10.39 -8.59 6.55
N GLN A 298 -10.30 -8.72 5.24
CA GLN A 298 -9.04 -8.75 4.48
C GLN A 298 -8.60 -7.35 4.04
N PHE A 299 -8.59 -6.41 4.98
CA PHE A 299 -8.09 -5.05 4.79
C PHE A 299 -6.87 -4.80 5.69
N CYS A 300 -5.84 -4.16 5.13
CA CYS A 300 -4.65 -3.74 5.89
C CYS A 300 -5.01 -2.80 7.06
N THR A 301 -6.14 -2.11 6.96
CA THR A 301 -6.66 -1.20 8.01
C THR A 301 -7.83 -1.80 8.80
N LYS A 302 -8.05 -3.12 8.79
CA LYS A 302 -9.09 -3.77 9.60
C LYS A 302 -8.79 -3.57 11.09
N PRO A 303 -9.77 -3.09 11.93
CA PRO A 303 -9.59 -2.99 13.38
C PRO A 303 -9.38 -4.38 14.01
N GLY A 304 -8.15 -4.71 14.35
CA GLY A 304 -7.78 -6.01 14.95
C GLY A 304 -7.72 -6.00 16.47
N LEU A 305 -7.60 -4.80 17.05
CA LEU A 305 -7.52 -4.59 18.50
C LEU A 305 -8.47 -3.49 18.94
N VAL A 306 -9.26 -3.72 19.96
CA VAL A 306 -10.21 -2.76 20.53
C VAL A 306 -9.91 -2.59 22.02
N LEU A 307 -9.71 -1.36 22.46
CA LEU A 307 -9.42 -1.06 23.85
C LEU A 307 -10.51 -0.15 24.45
N GLY A 308 -10.76 -0.31 25.72
CA GLY A 308 -11.65 0.57 26.48
C GLY A 308 -11.41 0.45 27.97
N LEU A 309 -12.03 1.35 28.74
CA LEU A 309 -11.96 1.34 30.19
C LEU A 309 -13.01 0.42 30.79
N ARG A 310 -12.63 -0.27 31.87
CA ARG A 310 -13.52 -1.12 32.67
C ARG A 310 -14.73 -0.36 33.13
N SER A 311 -15.90 -0.77 32.64
CA SER A 311 -17.19 -0.18 33.01
C SER A 311 -18.34 -1.08 32.57
N PRO A 312 -19.53 -0.96 33.18
CA PRO A 312 -20.73 -1.63 32.67
C PRO A 312 -21.06 -1.28 31.23
N GLY A 313 -20.71 -0.05 30.79
CA GLY A 313 -20.86 0.39 29.39
C GLY A 313 -19.95 -0.37 28.43
N PHE A 314 -18.70 -0.65 28.83
CA PHE A 314 -17.78 -1.45 28.03
C PHE A 314 -18.22 -2.91 27.94
N ASP A 315 -18.70 -3.50 29.06
CA ASP A 315 -19.23 -4.87 29.06
C ASP A 315 -20.45 -5.00 28.12
N ALA A 316 -21.38 -4.04 28.17
CA ALA A 316 -22.54 -4.00 27.30
C ALA A 316 -22.15 -3.83 25.81
N PHE A 317 -21.15 -3.00 25.52
CA PHE A 317 -20.58 -2.84 24.19
C PHE A 317 -19.96 -4.15 23.68
N VAL A 318 -19.15 -4.84 24.49
CA VAL A 318 -18.51 -6.10 24.12
C VAL A 318 -19.56 -7.18 23.82
N ALA A 319 -20.62 -7.24 24.62
CA ALA A 319 -21.74 -8.17 24.38
C ALA A 319 -22.44 -7.86 23.04
N ALA A 320 -22.76 -6.59 22.80
CA ALA A 320 -23.40 -6.15 21.54
C ALA A 320 -22.51 -6.39 20.32
N LEU A 321 -21.18 -6.21 20.44
CA LEU A 321 -20.21 -6.51 19.39
C LEU A 321 -20.18 -8.02 19.08
N GLY A 322 -20.24 -8.86 20.12
CA GLY A 322 -20.33 -10.31 19.96
C GLY A 322 -21.60 -10.74 19.21
N GLU A 323 -22.75 -10.18 19.57
CA GLU A 323 -24.04 -10.40 18.86
C GLU A 323 -23.94 -9.96 17.40
N ALA A 324 -23.42 -8.75 17.16
CA ALA A 324 -23.32 -8.18 15.82
C ALA A 324 -22.37 -8.98 14.91
N LEU A 325 -21.23 -9.48 15.43
CA LEU A 325 -20.32 -10.33 14.68
C LEU A 325 -20.91 -11.71 14.41
N ALA A 326 -21.59 -12.33 15.40
CA ALA A 326 -22.23 -13.63 15.23
C ALA A 326 -23.37 -13.61 14.18
N ALA A 327 -24.01 -12.46 13.99
CA ALA A 327 -25.05 -12.28 12.97
C ALA A 327 -24.49 -12.13 11.55
N ARG A 328 -23.18 -11.95 11.35
CA ARG A 328 -22.56 -11.82 10.03
C ARG A 328 -22.30 -13.20 9.40
N PRO A 329 -22.60 -13.37 8.12
CA PRO A 329 -22.35 -14.64 7.44
C PRO A 329 -20.85 -14.91 7.28
N ALA A 330 -20.50 -16.19 7.21
CA ALA A 330 -19.17 -16.59 6.75
C ALA A 330 -18.95 -16.18 5.29
N GLN A 331 -17.71 -15.90 4.92
CA GLN A 331 -17.33 -15.44 3.59
C GLN A 331 -16.10 -16.20 3.08
N SER A 332 -16.02 -16.37 1.75
CA SER A 332 -14.82 -16.92 1.12
C SER A 332 -13.65 -15.94 1.25
N MET A 333 -12.48 -16.47 1.55
CA MET A 333 -11.23 -15.71 1.56
C MET A 333 -10.59 -15.72 0.17
N LEU A 334 -9.70 -14.77 -0.10
CA LEU A 334 -9.03 -14.55 -1.39
C LEU A 334 -8.38 -15.81 -1.98
N ASN A 335 -7.82 -16.66 -1.13
CA ASN A 335 -7.18 -17.92 -1.54
C ASN A 335 -6.94 -18.82 -0.34
N ALA A 336 -6.62 -20.10 -0.61
CA ALA A 336 -6.36 -21.10 0.42
C ALA A 336 -5.18 -20.75 1.35
N GLY A 337 -4.19 -20.00 0.87
CA GLY A 337 -3.06 -19.54 1.70
C GLY A 337 -3.50 -18.54 2.74
N THR A 338 -4.32 -17.57 2.36
CA THR A 338 -4.88 -16.57 3.28
C THR A 338 -5.78 -17.23 4.32
N LEU A 339 -6.62 -18.19 3.91
CA LEU A 339 -7.46 -18.96 4.84
C LEU A 339 -6.61 -19.74 5.86
N ARG A 340 -5.56 -20.43 5.41
CA ARG A 340 -4.66 -21.15 6.33
C ARG A 340 -4.03 -20.19 7.36
N SER A 341 -3.50 -19.06 6.90
CA SER A 341 -2.90 -18.06 7.80
C SER A 341 -3.91 -17.51 8.80
N TYR A 342 -5.17 -17.30 8.39
CA TYR A 342 -6.24 -16.90 9.28
C TYR A 342 -6.51 -17.96 10.36
N VAL A 343 -6.68 -19.22 9.95
CA VAL A 343 -6.92 -20.36 10.88
C VAL A 343 -5.77 -20.52 11.87
N GLU A 344 -4.52 -20.46 11.38
CA GLU A 344 -3.32 -20.54 12.24
C GLU A 344 -3.27 -19.37 13.24
N GLY A 345 -3.66 -18.16 12.81
CA GLY A 345 -3.78 -16.99 13.69
C GLY A 345 -4.81 -17.19 14.79
N LEU A 346 -6.01 -17.68 14.44
CA LEU A 346 -7.05 -18.01 15.43
C LEU A 346 -6.57 -19.07 16.44
N GLN A 347 -5.94 -20.14 15.96
CA GLN A 347 -5.41 -21.20 16.82
C GLN A 347 -4.34 -20.70 17.80
N ARG A 348 -3.51 -19.74 17.38
CA ARG A 348 -2.53 -19.11 18.30
C ARG A 348 -3.23 -18.34 19.39
N LEU A 349 -4.25 -17.52 19.06
CA LEU A 349 -5.05 -16.80 20.03
C LEU A 349 -5.74 -17.76 21.03
N GLU A 350 -6.37 -18.83 20.54
CA GLU A 350 -7.11 -19.82 21.36
C GLU A 350 -6.23 -20.61 22.33
N ARG A 351 -4.97 -20.86 21.97
CA ARG A 351 -4.03 -21.60 22.83
C ARG A 351 -3.43 -20.76 23.94
N HIS A 352 -3.55 -19.43 23.84
CA HIS A 352 -2.96 -18.54 24.85
C HIS A 352 -3.85 -18.47 26.10
N PRO A 353 -3.32 -18.77 27.32
CA PRO A 353 -4.14 -18.84 28.54
C PRO A 353 -4.79 -17.51 28.94
N GLY A 354 -4.19 -16.37 28.56
CA GLY A 354 -4.72 -15.03 28.83
C GLY A 354 -5.73 -14.54 27.76
N ILE A 355 -6.12 -15.38 26.78
CA ILE A 355 -7.04 -15.02 25.72
C ILE A 355 -8.21 -16.02 25.68
N ARG A 356 -9.43 -15.50 25.54
CA ARG A 356 -10.62 -16.35 25.42
C ARG A 356 -11.51 -15.90 24.27
N ARG A 357 -12.11 -16.83 23.56
CA ARG A 357 -13.14 -16.53 22.56
C ARG A 357 -14.43 -16.10 23.27
N LEU A 358 -15.02 -15.00 22.80
CA LEU A 358 -16.31 -14.50 23.29
C LEU A 358 -17.46 -14.82 22.32
N ALA A 359 -17.20 -14.73 21.02
CA ALA A 359 -18.20 -15.00 19.98
C ALA A 359 -17.53 -15.54 18.72
N GLY A 360 -18.33 -16.20 17.87
CA GLY A 360 -17.90 -16.80 16.61
C GLY A 360 -18.01 -18.32 16.62
N ALA A 361 -18.25 -18.91 15.45
CA ALA A 361 -18.28 -20.35 15.24
C ALA A 361 -16.87 -20.92 15.06
N PRO A 362 -16.63 -22.20 15.37
CA PRO A 362 -15.41 -22.88 14.98
C PRO A 362 -15.21 -22.77 13.47
N GLN A 363 -13.96 -22.63 13.05
CA GLN A 363 -13.63 -22.53 11.64
C GLN A 363 -13.77 -23.89 10.97
N GLU A 364 -14.72 -23.99 10.03
CA GLU A 364 -14.98 -25.20 9.25
C GLU A 364 -15.04 -24.87 7.75
N GLY A 365 -14.55 -25.78 6.91
CA GLY A 365 -14.59 -25.63 5.47
C GLY A 365 -13.72 -24.49 4.93
N ARG A 366 -14.15 -23.88 3.82
CA ARG A 366 -13.39 -22.90 3.04
C ARG A 366 -13.77 -21.44 3.33
N GLN A 367 -14.81 -21.20 4.12
CA GLN A 367 -15.30 -19.86 4.46
C GLN A 367 -14.83 -19.45 5.85
N ALA A 368 -14.41 -18.21 6.01
CA ALA A 368 -14.02 -17.64 7.28
C ALA A 368 -15.22 -17.10 8.03
N HIS A 369 -15.36 -17.52 9.29
CA HIS A 369 -16.36 -17.04 10.23
C HIS A 369 -15.82 -15.85 11.03
N PRO A 370 -16.64 -14.79 11.30
CA PRO A 370 -16.24 -13.72 12.21
C PRO A 370 -15.95 -14.23 13.64
N GLN A 371 -14.93 -13.65 14.28
CA GLN A 371 -14.48 -14.07 15.61
C GLN A 371 -14.26 -12.86 16.52
N LEU A 372 -14.66 -13.00 17.78
CA LEU A 372 -14.36 -12.04 18.84
C LEU A 372 -13.61 -12.73 19.97
N PHE A 373 -12.47 -12.16 20.34
CA PHE A 373 -11.69 -12.61 21.50
C PHE A 373 -11.61 -11.51 22.56
N LYS A 374 -11.41 -11.89 23.82
CA LYS A 374 -11.01 -10.98 24.90
C LYS A 374 -9.64 -11.42 25.39
N ALA A 375 -8.72 -10.47 25.49
CA ALA A 375 -7.39 -10.68 26.05
C ALA A 375 -7.21 -9.92 27.36
N ASP A 376 -6.34 -10.42 28.21
CA ASP A 376 -5.89 -9.73 29.42
C ASP A 376 -5.00 -8.53 29.00
N VAL A 377 -5.22 -7.37 29.63
CA VAL A 377 -4.41 -6.19 29.42
C VAL A 377 -2.94 -6.39 29.81
N GLY A 378 -2.67 -7.30 30.73
CA GLY A 378 -1.32 -7.72 31.14
C GLY A 378 -0.45 -8.09 29.95
N LEU A 379 -1.01 -8.75 28.93
CA LEU A 379 -0.28 -9.13 27.72
C LEU A 379 0.26 -7.91 26.97
N LEU A 380 -0.52 -6.84 26.83
CA LEU A 380 -0.04 -5.61 26.21
C LEU A 380 0.98 -4.89 27.10
N LEU A 381 0.80 -4.91 28.42
CA LEU A 381 1.72 -4.27 29.35
C LEU A 381 3.08 -4.97 29.41
N GLU A 382 3.11 -6.26 29.16
CA GLU A 382 4.31 -7.11 29.11
C GLU A 382 4.95 -7.15 27.72
N GLY A 383 4.27 -6.57 26.70
CA GLY A 383 4.76 -6.54 25.32
C GLY A 383 4.65 -7.89 24.60
N ASP A 384 3.60 -8.67 24.89
CA ASP A 384 3.37 -9.95 24.23
C ASP A 384 3.19 -9.78 22.72
N GLU A 385 4.04 -10.44 21.95
CA GLU A 385 4.07 -10.36 20.48
C GLU A 385 2.77 -10.88 19.83
N LEU A 386 2.02 -11.77 20.49
CA LEU A 386 0.80 -12.35 19.93
C LEU A 386 -0.28 -11.29 19.68
N LEU A 387 -0.38 -10.27 20.55
CA LEU A 387 -1.31 -9.15 20.37
C LEU A 387 -0.77 -8.06 19.42
N GLN A 388 0.49 -8.14 19.02
CA GLN A 388 1.11 -7.31 17.99
C GLN A 388 0.97 -7.93 16.59
N ASP A 389 0.70 -9.24 16.52
CA ASP A 389 0.57 -9.98 15.26
C ASP A 389 -0.81 -9.77 14.64
N GLU A 390 -0.82 -9.45 13.35
CA GLU A 390 -2.05 -9.33 12.57
C GLU A 390 -2.69 -10.70 12.32
N VAL A 391 -3.95 -10.86 12.69
CA VAL A 391 -4.80 -11.96 12.22
C VAL A 391 -5.62 -11.47 11.03
N PHE A 392 -5.12 -11.75 9.82
CA PHE A 392 -5.68 -11.23 8.57
C PHE A 392 -6.96 -11.98 8.17
N GLY A 393 -8.10 -11.40 8.53
CA GLY A 393 -9.43 -11.98 8.38
C GLY A 393 -10.44 -11.36 9.35
N PRO A 394 -11.68 -11.85 9.42
CA PRO A 394 -12.77 -11.22 10.18
C PRO A 394 -12.68 -11.52 11.69
N ALA A 395 -11.55 -11.20 12.32
CA ALA A 395 -11.34 -11.36 13.75
C ALA A 395 -10.89 -10.05 14.42
N THR A 396 -11.31 -9.84 15.67
CA THR A 396 -10.86 -8.74 16.50
C THR A 396 -10.71 -9.19 17.95
N VAL A 397 -9.81 -8.53 18.69
CA VAL A 397 -9.54 -8.78 20.09
C VAL A 397 -9.94 -7.56 20.91
N VAL A 398 -10.70 -7.73 21.98
CA VAL A 398 -11.02 -6.65 22.93
C VAL A 398 -10.13 -6.76 24.15
N VAL A 399 -9.66 -5.62 24.63
CA VAL A 399 -8.84 -5.48 25.83
C VAL A 399 -9.43 -4.41 26.74
N GLU A 400 -9.57 -4.73 28.01
CA GLU A 400 -10.15 -3.86 29.04
C GLU A 400 -9.06 -3.36 29.96
N ALA A 401 -8.84 -2.05 30.01
CA ALA A 401 -7.94 -1.40 30.96
C ALA A 401 -8.69 -0.97 32.23
N ALA A 402 -8.03 -1.01 33.37
CA ALA A 402 -8.62 -0.63 34.64
C ALA A 402 -8.86 0.88 34.75
N ASP A 403 -7.94 1.66 34.18
CA ASP A 403 -7.92 3.12 34.24
C ASP A 403 -7.17 3.70 33.03
N GLU A 404 -7.12 5.03 32.95
CA GLU A 404 -6.47 5.77 31.86
C GLU A 404 -4.95 5.53 31.81
N GLU A 405 -4.27 5.43 32.95
CA GLU A 405 -2.84 5.17 33.01
C GLU A 405 -2.51 3.81 32.39
N GLN A 406 -3.27 2.78 32.75
CA GLN A 406 -3.11 1.43 32.20
C GLN A 406 -3.43 1.40 30.70
N LEU A 407 -4.48 2.12 30.25
CA LEU A 407 -4.81 2.26 28.84
C LEU A 407 -3.67 2.94 28.06
N ALA A 408 -3.14 4.04 28.58
CA ALA A 408 -2.04 4.76 27.95
C ALA A 408 -0.78 3.89 27.85
N ARG A 409 -0.42 3.15 28.90
CA ARG A 409 0.71 2.22 28.89
C ARG A 409 0.51 1.06 27.91
N ALA A 410 -0.69 0.51 27.83
CA ALA A 410 -1.02 -0.54 26.86
C ALA A 410 -0.86 -0.03 25.42
N LEU A 411 -1.30 1.19 25.14
CA LEU A 411 -1.13 1.83 23.83
C LEU A 411 0.33 2.18 23.52
N ASP A 412 1.10 2.61 24.52
CA ASP A 412 2.52 2.96 24.35
C ASP A 412 3.39 1.73 24.07
N ASN A 413 2.99 0.55 24.51
CA ASN A 413 3.67 -0.70 24.20
C ASN A 413 3.34 -1.27 22.79
N LEU A 414 2.34 -0.72 22.09
CA LEU A 414 2.05 -1.15 20.71
C LEU A 414 3.19 -0.79 19.77
N HIS A 415 3.45 -1.67 18.83
CA HIS A 415 4.31 -1.39 17.69
C HIS A 415 3.70 -0.32 16.78
N GLY A 416 4.42 0.09 15.72
CA GLY A 416 3.91 1.03 14.73
C GLY A 416 2.72 0.47 13.94
N GLN A 417 1.77 1.35 13.62
CA GLN A 417 0.48 1.03 13.03
C GLN A 417 0.22 1.86 11.78
N LEU A 418 -0.61 1.36 10.86
CA LEU A 418 -1.14 2.17 9.76
C LEU A 418 -2.15 3.19 10.27
N THR A 419 -3.05 2.76 11.15
CA THR A 419 -4.10 3.62 11.70
C THR A 419 -4.27 3.43 13.20
N ALA A 420 -4.75 4.48 13.86
CA ALA A 420 -5.34 4.39 15.20
C ALA A 420 -6.63 5.20 15.23
N THR A 421 -7.63 4.71 15.95
CA THR A 421 -8.96 5.33 15.99
C THR A 421 -9.38 5.62 17.42
N LEU A 422 -9.93 6.81 17.65
CA LEU A 422 -10.66 7.16 18.87
C LEU A 422 -12.16 7.27 18.56
N ILE A 423 -12.97 6.53 19.29
CA ILE A 423 -14.43 6.66 19.29
C ILE A 423 -14.82 7.35 20.60
N GLY A 424 -15.31 8.57 20.49
CA GLY A 424 -15.57 9.41 21.67
C GLY A 424 -16.60 10.50 21.39
N GLU A 425 -16.98 11.20 22.45
CA GLU A 425 -17.75 12.44 22.40
C GLU A 425 -16.84 13.65 22.71
N ALA A 426 -17.36 14.85 22.63
CA ALA A 426 -16.56 16.06 22.89
C ALA A 426 -15.94 16.07 24.31
N ASP A 427 -16.70 15.60 25.29
CA ASP A 427 -16.25 15.52 26.68
C ASP A 427 -15.15 14.46 26.86
N ASP A 428 -15.22 13.34 26.12
CA ASP A 428 -14.17 12.33 26.11
C ASP A 428 -12.85 12.91 25.57
N LEU A 429 -12.91 13.70 24.49
CA LEU A 429 -11.70 14.29 23.91
C LEU A 429 -10.97 15.22 24.87
N ALA A 430 -11.72 15.97 25.68
CA ALA A 430 -11.13 16.83 26.70
C ALA A 430 -10.50 16.00 27.84
N ALA A 431 -11.20 14.97 28.31
CA ALA A 431 -10.74 14.13 29.39
C ALA A 431 -9.53 13.26 29.00
N PHE A 432 -9.51 12.73 27.77
CA PHE A 432 -8.48 11.81 27.27
C PHE A 432 -7.53 12.45 26.25
N ALA A 433 -7.34 13.78 26.30
CA ALA A 433 -6.47 14.53 25.38
C ALA A 433 -5.02 13.99 25.36
N GLY A 434 -4.54 13.41 26.46
CA GLY A 434 -3.22 12.80 26.58
C GLY A 434 -2.99 11.58 25.66
N LEU A 435 -4.05 10.92 25.19
CA LEU A 435 -3.92 9.80 24.26
C LEU A 435 -3.51 10.22 22.84
N VAL A 436 -3.87 11.43 22.39
CA VAL A 436 -3.60 11.87 21.02
C VAL A 436 -2.10 11.94 20.72
N PRO A 437 -1.25 12.63 21.50
CA PRO A 437 0.19 12.66 21.25
C PRO A 437 0.87 11.28 21.32
N LEU A 438 0.29 10.36 22.09
CA LEU A 438 0.75 9.00 22.16
C LEU A 438 0.45 8.25 20.84
N LEU A 439 -0.77 8.36 20.34
CA LEU A 439 -1.18 7.72 19.10
C LEU A 439 -0.48 8.31 17.87
N GLU A 440 -0.14 9.60 17.88
CA GLU A 440 0.67 10.25 16.84
C GLU A 440 2.06 9.57 16.67
N ARG A 441 2.64 9.06 17.75
CA ARG A 441 3.89 8.31 17.68
C ARG A 441 3.72 6.88 17.15
N LYS A 442 2.50 6.35 17.18
CA LYS A 442 2.21 4.95 16.85
C LYS A 442 1.60 4.75 15.47
N ALA A 443 0.92 5.72 14.89
CA ALA A 443 0.17 5.51 13.67
C ALA A 443 0.42 6.59 12.61
N GLY A 444 0.31 6.21 11.34
CA GLY A 444 0.40 7.15 10.24
C GLY A 444 -0.89 7.93 9.99
N ARG A 445 -2.05 7.40 10.40
CA ARG A 445 -3.35 8.07 10.26
C ARG A 445 -4.17 7.93 11.54
N LEU A 446 -4.59 9.06 12.10
CA LEU A 446 -5.49 9.09 13.24
C LEU A 446 -6.91 9.37 12.79
N LEU A 447 -7.88 8.64 13.33
CA LEU A 447 -9.30 8.83 13.06
C LEU A 447 -10.04 9.17 14.35
N PHE A 448 -11.06 10.02 14.20
CA PHE A 448 -12.03 10.29 15.26
C PHE A 448 -13.44 9.98 14.75
N ASN A 449 -14.16 9.12 15.47
CA ASN A 449 -15.53 8.70 15.15
C ASN A 449 -15.70 8.15 13.71
N GLY A 450 -14.66 7.49 13.19
CA GLY A 450 -14.67 6.83 11.89
C GLY A 450 -14.04 5.45 11.98
N TYR A 451 -14.28 4.62 10.97
CA TYR A 451 -13.66 3.29 10.90
C TYR A 451 -12.58 3.28 9.82
N PRO A 452 -11.41 2.67 10.09
CA PRO A 452 -10.23 2.82 9.24
C PRO A 452 -10.29 2.02 7.94
N THR A 453 -11.26 1.11 7.78
CA THR A 453 -11.44 0.30 6.57
C THR A 453 -11.83 1.19 5.39
N GLY A 454 -10.89 1.34 4.46
CA GLY A 454 -10.97 2.25 3.33
C GLY A 454 -9.95 3.38 3.42
N VAL A 455 -9.35 3.70 2.27
CA VAL A 455 -8.30 4.72 2.15
C VAL A 455 -8.63 5.59 0.94
N GLU A 456 -8.88 6.88 1.18
CA GLU A 456 -9.12 7.86 0.12
C GLU A 456 -7.82 8.14 -0.66
N VAL A 457 -7.95 8.53 -1.93
CA VAL A 457 -6.82 8.88 -2.80
C VAL A 457 -6.85 10.39 -3.04
N CYS A 458 -6.09 11.13 -2.25
CA CYS A 458 -6.05 12.59 -2.30
C CYS A 458 -4.69 13.13 -1.82
N ASP A 459 -4.49 14.45 -1.90
CA ASP A 459 -3.22 15.10 -1.53
C ASP A 459 -2.83 14.90 -0.06
N ALA A 460 -3.79 14.97 0.85
CA ALA A 460 -3.54 14.92 2.30
C ALA A 460 -3.51 13.51 2.89
N MET A 461 -3.74 12.47 2.07
CA MET A 461 -3.78 11.10 2.60
C MET A 461 -2.40 10.60 2.96
N VAL A 462 -2.31 10.01 4.15
CA VAL A 462 -1.18 9.19 4.59
C VAL A 462 -1.66 7.76 4.83
N HIS A 463 -1.09 6.83 4.07
CA HIS A 463 -1.21 5.40 4.28
C HIS A 463 0.20 4.83 4.48
N GLY A 464 0.62 4.85 5.71
CA GLY A 464 1.96 4.56 6.17
C GLY A 464 1.97 4.50 7.69
N GLY A 465 3.14 4.60 8.31
CA GLY A 465 3.28 4.61 9.76
C GLY A 465 4.64 4.07 10.21
N PRO A 466 4.93 4.08 11.50
CA PRO A 466 6.18 3.54 12.03
C PRO A 466 6.30 2.02 11.80
N TYR A 467 7.51 1.51 11.84
CA TYR A 467 7.75 0.05 11.77
C TYR A 467 7.03 -0.67 12.92
N PRO A 468 6.37 -1.82 12.68
CA PRO A 468 6.42 -2.68 11.50
C PRO A 468 5.32 -2.39 10.44
N ALA A 469 4.49 -1.36 10.59
CA ALA A 469 3.47 -1.06 9.60
C ALA A 469 4.08 -0.73 8.23
N THR A 470 5.21 -0.03 8.22
CA THR A 470 6.01 0.21 7.01
C THR A 470 7.50 0.06 7.26
N SER A 471 8.26 -0.14 6.19
CA SER A 471 9.74 -0.16 6.22
C SER A 471 10.36 1.24 6.29
N ASP A 472 9.62 2.30 5.89
CA ASP A 472 10.07 3.69 5.93
C ASP A 472 8.94 4.60 6.40
N ALA A 473 9.01 5.01 7.67
CA ALA A 473 8.00 5.84 8.32
C ALA A 473 7.87 7.27 7.74
N ARG A 474 8.79 7.70 6.87
CA ARG A 474 8.77 9.03 6.23
C ARG A 474 7.87 9.08 5.00
N GLY A 475 7.44 7.92 4.49
CA GLY A 475 6.69 7.79 3.27
C GLY A 475 5.22 7.45 3.48
N THR A 476 4.49 7.47 2.38
CA THR A 476 3.12 6.98 2.27
C THR A 476 2.98 6.12 1.03
N SER A 477 2.13 5.08 1.05
CA SER A 477 1.82 4.25 -0.11
C SER A 477 0.62 4.76 -0.91
N VAL A 478 -0.18 5.68 -0.34
CA VAL A 478 -1.36 6.29 -0.98
C VAL A 478 -1.29 7.81 -0.85
N GLY A 479 -1.92 8.51 -1.79
CA GLY A 479 -1.88 9.96 -1.89
C GLY A 479 -0.75 10.45 -2.80
N THR A 480 -0.72 11.75 -3.07
CA THR A 480 0.21 12.35 -4.04
C THR A 480 1.67 12.26 -3.60
N LEU A 481 1.93 12.28 -2.29
CA LEU A 481 3.28 12.15 -1.75
C LEU A 481 3.87 10.73 -1.93
N ALA A 482 3.07 9.75 -2.34
CA ALA A 482 3.59 8.40 -2.62
C ALA A 482 4.66 8.40 -3.75
N ILE A 483 4.66 9.39 -4.63
CA ILE A 483 5.68 9.59 -5.67
C ILE A 483 7.09 9.79 -5.06
N GLU A 484 7.19 10.43 -3.89
CA GLU A 484 8.47 10.79 -3.26
C GLU A 484 9.32 9.58 -2.90
N ARG A 485 8.69 8.42 -2.65
CA ARG A 485 9.39 7.15 -2.38
C ARG A 485 10.33 6.75 -3.53
N PHE A 486 10.00 7.12 -4.77
CA PHE A 486 10.75 6.75 -5.97
C PHE A 486 11.61 7.90 -6.51
N LEU A 487 11.77 8.97 -5.75
CA LEU A 487 12.55 10.14 -6.09
C LEU A 487 13.78 10.28 -5.18
N ARG A 488 14.83 10.92 -5.70
CA ARG A 488 15.98 11.36 -4.91
C ARG A 488 16.39 12.78 -5.26
N PRO A 489 16.95 13.56 -4.34
CA PRO A 489 17.46 14.88 -4.63
C PRO A 489 18.73 14.80 -5.51
N LEU A 490 18.90 15.82 -6.37
CA LEU A 490 20.12 16.09 -7.13
C LEU A 490 20.38 17.60 -7.10
N CYS A 491 21.60 18.00 -6.77
CA CYS A 491 22.03 19.40 -6.76
C CYS A 491 23.01 19.66 -7.90
N TYR A 492 22.82 20.76 -8.61
CA TYR A 492 23.74 21.36 -9.56
C TYR A 492 24.44 22.54 -8.89
N GLN A 493 25.77 22.63 -9.00
CA GLN A 493 26.56 23.73 -8.47
C GLN A 493 27.28 24.44 -9.62
N ASP A 494 27.10 25.78 -9.72
CA ASP A 494 27.69 26.64 -10.74
C ASP A 494 27.46 26.11 -12.19
N TYR A 495 26.28 25.52 -12.44
CA TYR A 495 25.95 24.86 -13.69
C TYR A 495 25.33 25.88 -14.68
N PRO A 496 25.78 25.92 -15.96
CA PRO A 496 25.24 26.85 -16.95
C PRO A 496 23.72 26.69 -17.12
N ASP A 497 22.98 27.80 -17.13
CA ASP A 497 21.52 27.80 -17.21
C ASP A 497 20.98 27.04 -18.46
N SER A 498 21.70 27.13 -19.57
CA SER A 498 21.34 26.44 -20.84
C SER A 498 21.37 24.90 -20.72
N LEU A 499 22.13 24.34 -19.77
CA LEU A 499 22.27 22.91 -19.54
C LEU A 499 21.42 22.38 -18.39
N LEU A 500 20.73 23.28 -17.66
CA LEU A 500 19.86 22.90 -16.56
C LEU A 500 18.55 22.30 -17.07
N PRO A 501 17.93 21.40 -16.28
CA PRO A 501 16.54 21.01 -16.51
C PRO A 501 15.60 22.22 -16.47
N ASP A 502 14.51 22.19 -17.23
CA ASP A 502 13.54 23.28 -17.31
C ASP A 502 13.00 23.74 -15.96
N ALA A 503 12.86 22.81 -15.00
CA ALA A 503 12.43 23.11 -13.62
C ALA A 503 13.38 24.07 -12.88
N LEU A 504 14.67 24.12 -13.27
CA LEU A 504 15.72 24.89 -12.59
C LEU A 504 16.22 26.09 -13.39
N LYS A 505 15.79 26.27 -14.66
CA LYS A 505 16.20 27.42 -15.50
C LYS A 505 15.72 28.75 -14.93
N ASN A 506 16.49 29.80 -15.15
CA ASN A 506 16.13 31.16 -14.73
C ASN A 506 14.73 31.54 -15.23
N ALA A 507 14.45 31.33 -16.51
CA ALA A 507 13.19 31.69 -17.15
C ALA A 507 11.95 30.98 -16.60
N ASN A 508 12.10 29.91 -15.79
CA ASN A 508 10.99 29.10 -15.27
C ASN A 508 9.97 28.68 -16.34
N PRO A 509 10.37 28.03 -17.42
CA PRO A 509 9.48 27.76 -18.57
C PRO A 509 8.29 26.87 -18.23
N LEU A 510 8.34 26.14 -17.10
CA LEU A 510 7.26 25.30 -16.59
C LEU A 510 6.32 26.05 -15.64
N GLY A 511 6.60 27.31 -15.29
CA GLY A 511 5.79 28.10 -14.35
C GLY A 511 5.69 27.48 -12.94
N LEU A 512 6.69 26.72 -12.51
CA LEU A 512 6.68 26.01 -11.24
C LEU A 512 6.81 26.95 -10.05
N LEU A 513 6.13 26.61 -8.94
CA LEU A 513 6.44 27.22 -7.66
C LEU A 513 7.79 26.68 -7.18
N ARG A 514 8.77 27.57 -7.04
CA ARG A 514 10.15 27.26 -6.64
C ARG A 514 10.52 27.98 -5.38
N LEU A 515 11.39 27.40 -4.55
CA LEU A 515 11.99 28.10 -3.42
C LEU A 515 13.28 28.78 -3.91
N VAL A 516 13.28 30.10 -4.00
CA VAL A 516 14.42 30.90 -4.46
C VAL A 516 14.93 31.78 -3.33
N ASP A 517 16.19 31.60 -2.92
CA ASP A 517 16.81 32.31 -1.80
C ASP A 517 15.90 32.39 -0.55
N GLY A 518 15.22 31.24 -0.24
CA GLY A 518 14.31 31.12 0.90
C GLY A 518 12.89 31.67 0.68
N ARG A 519 12.55 32.14 -0.54
CA ARG A 519 11.20 32.66 -0.86
C ARG A 519 10.53 31.82 -1.94
N SER A 520 9.27 31.46 -1.73
CA SER A 520 8.48 30.76 -2.74
C SER A 520 8.03 31.73 -3.84
N THR A 521 8.34 31.43 -5.10
CA THR A 521 7.97 32.26 -6.25
C THR A 521 7.75 31.43 -7.50
N ARG A 522 6.95 31.95 -8.45
CA ARG A 522 6.80 31.43 -9.81
C ARG A 522 7.52 32.30 -10.85
N GLU A 523 8.11 33.40 -10.44
CA GLU A 523 8.75 34.36 -11.32
C GLU A 523 10.02 33.80 -11.95
N ALA A 524 10.38 34.35 -13.10
CA ALA A 524 11.69 34.18 -13.69
C ALA A 524 12.75 34.86 -12.80
N LEU A 525 13.98 34.38 -12.88
CA LEU A 525 15.14 35.01 -12.26
C LEU A 525 15.87 35.87 -13.28
N ASP A 526 16.36 36.99 -12.82
CA ASP A 526 17.20 37.91 -13.60
C ASP A 526 18.58 37.29 -13.93
#